data_9a58fe2c33a70dcba1c3c1dc34c1b961
#
_entry.id   9a58fe2c33a70dcba1c3c1dc34c1b961
#
_cell.length_a   1.000
_cell.length_b   1.000
_cell.length_c   1.000
_cell.angle_alpha   90.00
_cell.angle_beta   90.00
_cell.angle_gamma   90.00
#
_symmetry.space_group_name_H-M   'P 1'
#
loop_
_entity.id
_entity.type
_entity.pdbx_description
1 polymer ?
#
loop_
_entity_poly.entity_id
_entity_poly.type
_entity_poly.pdbx_seq_one_letter_code
_entity_poly.pdbx_strand_id
1 'polypeptide(L)'
;EVDTFEALDHAKTHYPIDEDRICVRGFSMGGAATWHQAVHHADIWVAANAGAGFAETAVYQNVFSKEPHPPTWEQKLWNLYDATVCAGNLHQCPAIAYSGEIDKQMQASDIMAEFMAKEGLELPHVIGPGMGHKFHPDSKIEIEDWLKTVVAKGRNKNPEQIRFTTYTLRYNRMHWLTIDGLEEHWQRAQLDADVIDKSKLQITTQNITRFSIDLQQCPLNSDNEESITIDGQHLAVSTHYVKSNGAWASCTETDNSS
;
A
#
# COMPACT_ATOMS: atom_id res chain seq x y z
N GLU A 1 4.61 13.81 -4.32
CA GLU A 1 4.39 13.14 -3.03
C GLU A 1 4.60 14.11 -1.87
N VAL A 2 5.78 14.72 -1.70
CA VAL A 2 6.06 15.67 -0.61
C VAL A 2 5.02 16.79 -0.58
N ASP A 3 4.80 17.49 -1.68
CA ASP A 3 3.81 18.58 -1.79
C ASP A 3 2.40 18.16 -1.38
N THR A 4 2.02 16.89 -1.62
CA THR A 4 0.71 16.35 -1.24
C THR A 4 0.58 16.29 0.29
N PHE A 5 1.60 15.79 0.98
CA PHE A 5 1.60 15.71 2.44
C PHE A 5 1.74 17.07 3.09
N GLU A 6 2.58 17.96 2.56
CA GLU A 6 2.66 19.36 3.02
C GLU A 6 1.31 20.09 2.91
N ALA A 7 0.61 19.91 1.79
CA ALA A 7 -0.73 20.47 1.61
C ALA A 7 -1.75 19.86 2.57
N LEU A 8 -1.68 18.54 2.81
CA LEU A 8 -2.53 17.85 3.77
C LEU A 8 -2.28 18.33 5.21
N ASP A 9 -1.03 18.44 5.62
CA ASP A 9 -0.65 18.92 6.95
C ASP A 9 -1.08 20.38 7.15
N HIS A 10 -0.90 21.21 6.13
CA HIS A 10 -1.42 22.58 6.15
C HIS A 10 -2.94 22.60 6.33
N ALA A 11 -3.66 21.76 5.58
CA ALA A 11 -5.12 21.68 5.71
C ALA A 11 -5.56 21.21 7.11
N LYS A 12 -4.89 20.21 7.69
CA LYS A 12 -5.17 19.72 9.05
C LYS A 12 -4.99 20.80 10.12
N THR A 13 -4.02 21.69 9.95
CA THR A 13 -3.79 22.79 10.90
C THR A 13 -4.80 23.93 10.80
N HIS A 14 -5.48 24.09 9.66
CA HIS A 14 -6.36 25.25 9.38
C HIS A 14 -7.84 24.91 9.35
N TYR A 15 -8.20 23.63 9.20
CA TYR A 15 -9.58 23.17 9.07
C TYR A 15 -9.87 22.00 9.99
N PRO A 16 -11.10 21.85 10.50
CA PRO A 16 -11.52 20.70 11.28
C PRO A 16 -11.68 19.47 10.38
N ILE A 17 -10.59 18.74 10.14
CA ILE A 17 -10.53 17.57 9.28
C ILE A 17 -10.64 16.32 10.15
N ASP A 18 -11.51 15.40 9.75
CA ASP A 18 -11.53 14.04 10.27
C ASP A 18 -10.48 13.20 9.54
N GLU A 19 -9.36 12.93 10.22
CA GLU A 19 -8.22 12.21 9.63
C GLU A 19 -8.53 10.76 9.24
N ASP A 20 -9.60 10.20 9.77
CA ASP A 20 -10.04 8.85 9.43
C ASP A 20 -10.93 8.81 8.18
N ARG A 21 -11.21 9.96 7.57
CA ARG A 21 -12.10 10.08 6.40
C ARG A 21 -11.47 10.82 5.22
N ILE A 22 -10.16 10.77 5.12
CA ILE A 22 -9.41 11.41 4.02
C ILE A 22 -9.26 10.44 2.85
N CYS A 23 -9.75 10.81 1.67
CA CYS A 23 -9.58 10.07 0.42
C CYS A 23 -8.47 10.67 -0.44
N VAL A 24 -7.71 9.82 -1.14
CA VAL A 24 -6.84 10.24 -2.24
C VAL A 24 -7.54 10.03 -3.58
N ARG A 25 -7.60 11.07 -4.41
CA ARG A 25 -8.31 11.05 -5.70
C ARG A 25 -7.56 11.83 -6.76
N GLY A 26 -7.62 11.34 -8.00
CA GLY A 26 -7.04 12.06 -9.12
C GLY A 26 -7.46 11.51 -10.48
N PHE A 27 -7.21 12.30 -11.52
CA PHE A 27 -7.51 11.94 -12.90
C PHE A 27 -6.26 12.12 -13.77
N SER A 28 -6.05 11.24 -14.75
CA SER A 28 -4.91 11.26 -15.65
C SER A 28 -3.57 11.17 -14.86
N MET A 29 -2.68 12.14 -14.94
CA MET A 29 -1.50 12.21 -14.06
C MET A 29 -1.87 12.19 -12.58
N GLY A 30 -2.98 12.82 -12.18
CA GLY A 30 -3.52 12.73 -10.83
C GLY A 30 -3.99 11.32 -10.48
N GLY A 31 -4.51 10.56 -11.45
CA GLY A 31 -4.86 9.15 -11.29
C GLY A 31 -3.63 8.27 -11.05
N ALA A 32 -2.54 8.52 -11.78
CA ALA A 32 -1.25 7.87 -11.54
C ALA A 32 -0.70 8.20 -10.15
N ALA A 33 -0.74 9.48 -9.75
CA ALA A 33 -0.37 9.90 -8.41
C ALA A 33 -1.24 9.26 -7.32
N THR A 34 -2.53 9.05 -7.60
CA THR A 34 -3.45 8.33 -6.70
C THR A 34 -3.03 6.89 -6.50
N TRP A 35 -2.71 6.15 -7.56
CA TRP A 35 -2.20 4.79 -7.45
C TRP A 35 -0.94 4.74 -6.60
N HIS A 36 0.04 5.59 -6.90
CA HIS A 36 1.29 5.68 -6.15
C HIS A 36 1.06 5.97 -4.65
N GLN A 37 0.26 6.98 -4.33
CA GLN A 37 -0.09 7.33 -2.95
C GLN A 37 -0.84 6.21 -2.23
N ALA A 38 -1.79 5.56 -2.91
CA ALA A 38 -2.62 4.52 -2.33
C ALA A 38 -1.82 3.28 -1.94
N VAL A 39 -0.82 2.86 -2.75
CA VAL A 39 -0.04 1.65 -2.45
C VAL A 39 1.10 1.91 -1.47
N HIS A 40 1.70 3.11 -1.47
CA HIS A 40 2.85 3.40 -0.60
C HIS A 40 2.45 3.99 0.77
N HIS A 41 1.23 4.52 0.88
CA HIS A 41 0.68 5.14 2.09
C HIS A 41 -0.75 4.64 2.34
N ALA A 42 -0.96 3.34 2.15
CA ALA A 42 -2.29 2.72 2.26
C ALA A 42 -2.90 2.85 3.67
N ASP A 43 -2.08 3.05 4.67
CA ASP A 43 -2.47 3.27 6.06
C ASP A 43 -2.95 4.70 6.37
N ILE A 44 -2.84 5.64 5.41
CA ILE A 44 -3.25 7.05 5.59
C ILE A 44 -4.65 7.30 5.02
N TRP A 45 -4.97 6.68 3.88
CA TRP A 45 -6.19 6.98 3.14
C TRP A 45 -7.33 6.03 3.50
N VAL A 46 -8.55 6.57 3.71
CA VAL A 46 -9.74 5.74 3.89
C VAL A 46 -10.17 5.06 2.59
N ALA A 47 -9.91 5.69 1.46
CA ALA A 47 -10.19 5.17 0.12
C ALA A 47 -9.34 5.89 -0.94
N ALA A 48 -9.14 5.21 -2.07
CA ALA A 48 -8.50 5.75 -3.25
C ALA A 48 -9.44 5.71 -4.47
N ASN A 49 -9.43 6.79 -5.29
CA ASN A 49 -10.12 6.79 -6.57
C ASN A 49 -9.19 7.25 -7.70
N ALA A 50 -8.67 6.32 -8.46
CA ALA A 50 -7.79 6.57 -9.59
C ALA A 50 -8.58 6.60 -10.91
N GLY A 51 -8.65 7.78 -11.52
CA GLY A 51 -9.30 7.98 -12.82
C GLY A 51 -8.29 8.04 -13.96
N ALA A 52 -8.37 7.12 -14.93
CA ALA A 52 -7.62 7.13 -16.19
C ALA A 52 -6.12 7.41 -16.02
N GLY A 53 -5.50 6.92 -14.96
CA GLY A 53 -4.09 7.13 -14.63
C GLY A 53 -3.28 5.86 -14.83
N PHE A 54 -2.08 5.98 -15.37
CA PHE A 54 -1.16 4.85 -15.52
C PHE A 54 -0.70 4.32 -14.16
N ALA A 55 -0.42 3.01 -14.08
CA ALA A 55 -0.06 2.32 -12.85
C ALA A 55 1.35 1.70 -12.90
N GLU A 56 1.98 1.64 -14.09
CA GLU A 56 3.28 1.04 -14.30
C GLU A 56 3.99 1.66 -15.54
N THR A 57 5.29 1.47 -15.63
CA THR A 57 6.16 2.13 -16.61
C THR A 57 6.21 1.41 -17.94
N ALA A 58 6.36 0.09 -17.93
CA ALA A 58 6.74 -0.70 -19.10
C ALA A 58 5.72 -0.64 -20.24
N VAL A 59 4.45 -0.92 -19.95
CA VAL A 59 3.38 -0.92 -20.96
C VAL A 59 2.94 0.51 -21.26
N TYR A 60 2.81 1.36 -20.23
CA TYR A 60 2.39 2.74 -20.43
C TYR A 60 3.33 3.50 -21.38
N GLN A 61 4.63 3.37 -21.21
CA GLN A 61 5.65 4.00 -22.06
C GLN A 61 5.96 3.21 -23.33
N ASN A 62 5.37 2.00 -23.47
CA ASN A 62 5.66 1.07 -24.58
C ASN A 62 7.19 0.85 -24.72
N VAL A 63 7.84 0.65 -23.59
CA VAL A 63 9.31 0.69 -23.46
C VAL A 63 9.99 -0.37 -24.32
N PHE A 64 9.42 -1.59 -24.37
CA PHE A 64 10.00 -2.72 -25.08
C PHE A 64 9.68 -2.76 -26.58
N SER A 65 9.00 -1.75 -27.12
CA SER A 65 8.73 -1.63 -28.56
C SER A 65 9.90 -1.01 -29.35
N LYS A 66 10.88 -0.46 -28.64
CA LYS A 66 12.03 0.26 -29.24
C LYS A 66 13.34 -0.23 -28.67
N GLU A 67 14.34 -0.35 -29.53
CA GLU A 67 15.70 -0.64 -29.11
C GLU A 67 16.52 0.67 -28.92
N PRO A 68 17.51 0.71 -28.02
CA PRO A 68 17.88 -0.37 -27.07
C PRO A 68 16.89 -0.47 -25.91
N HIS A 69 16.64 -1.68 -25.42
CA HIS A 69 15.84 -1.88 -24.21
C HIS A 69 16.55 -1.30 -22.97
N PRO A 70 15.81 -0.77 -21.99
CA PRO A 70 16.39 -0.31 -20.73
C PRO A 70 17.17 -1.42 -20.04
N PRO A 71 18.33 -1.12 -19.46
CA PRO A 71 19.12 -2.11 -18.73
C PRO A 71 18.38 -2.59 -17.48
N THR A 72 18.72 -3.78 -17.00
CA THR A 72 18.02 -4.43 -15.87
C THR A 72 18.06 -3.62 -14.58
N TRP A 73 19.11 -2.84 -14.34
CA TRP A 73 19.20 -1.96 -13.18
C TRP A 73 18.19 -0.81 -13.24
N GLU A 74 17.91 -0.26 -14.43
CA GLU A 74 16.89 0.77 -14.62
C GLU A 74 15.49 0.16 -14.40
N GLN A 75 15.22 -1.02 -14.95
CA GLN A 75 13.95 -1.72 -14.75
C GLN A 75 13.69 -2.01 -13.26
N LYS A 76 14.73 -2.35 -12.47
CA LYS A 76 14.61 -2.52 -11.02
C LYS A 76 14.16 -1.21 -10.31
N LEU A 77 14.62 -0.05 -10.79
CA LEU A 77 14.25 1.24 -10.21
C LEU A 77 12.78 1.62 -10.47
N TRP A 78 12.13 1.03 -11.47
CA TRP A 78 10.69 1.24 -11.68
C TRP A 78 9.86 0.77 -10.49
N ASN A 79 10.33 -0.20 -9.71
CA ASN A 79 9.68 -0.66 -8.49
C ASN A 79 9.46 0.45 -7.43
N LEU A 80 10.18 1.57 -7.53
CA LEU A 80 9.92 2.75 -6.71
C LEU A 80 8.64 3.48 -7.13
N TYR A 81 8.28 3.39 -8.40
CA TYR A 81 7.25 4.20 -9.03
C TYR A 81 6.01 3.40 -9.43
N ASP A 82 6.21 2.17 -9.91
CA ASP A 82 5.14 1.32 -10.40
C ASP A 82 4.25 0.83 -9.26
N ALA A 83 3.01 1.29 -9.24
CA ALA A 83 2.05 0.94 -8.19
C ALA A 83 1.68 -0.56 -8.20
N THR A 84 1.75 -1.20 -9.36
CA THR A 84 1.39 -2.60 -9.57
C THR A 84 2.17 -3.56 -8.69
N VAL A 85 3.47 -3.27 -8.45
CA VAL A 85 4.34 -4.17 -7.67
C VAL A 85 4.02 -4.17 -6.17
N CYS A 86 3.30 -3.15 -5.69
CA CYS A 86 2.82 -3.01 -4.32
C CYS A 86 1.29 -3.11 -4.21
N ALA A 87 0.60 -3.70 -5.21
CA ALA A 87 -0.86 -3.79 -5.24
C ALA A 87 -1.45 -4.48 -4.00
N GLY A 88 -0.71 -5.41 -3.35
CA GLY A 88 -1.11 -6.07 -2.12
C GLY A 88 -1.35 -5.11 -0.94
N ASN A 89 -0.71 -3.93 -0.94
CA ASN A 89 -0.91 -2.92 0.11
C ASN A 89 -2.35 -2.36 0.11
N LEU A 90 -3.08 -2.50 -1.01
CA LEU A 90 -4.49 -2.10 -1.11
C LEU A 90 -5.45 -2.97 -0.29
N HIS A 91 -4.97 -4.02 0.40
CA HIS A 91 -5.70 -4.63 1.52
C HIS A 91 -6.03 -3.61 2.60
N GLN A 92 -5.20 -2.58 2.77
CA GLN A 92 -5.36 -1.54 3.80
C GLN A 92 -6.14 -0.32 3.30
N CYS A 93 -6.23 -0.10 1.98
CA CYS A 93 -6.89 1.05 1.37
C CYS A 93 -7.84 0.61 0.24
N PRO A 94 -9.15 0.54 0.47
CA PRO A 94 -10.12 0.26 -0.58
C PRO A 94 -9.95 1.22 -1.77
N ALA A 95 -9.89 0.69 -2.97
CA ALA A 95 -9.69 1.46 -4.18
C ALA A 95 -10.80 1.24 -5.20
N ILE A 96 -11.12 2.27 -5.99
CA ILE A 96 -12.01 2.23 -7.14
C ILE A 96 -11.35 2.91 -8.33
N ALA A 97 -11.37 2.27 -9.48
CA ALA A 97 -10.86 2.81 -10.73
C ALA A 97 -11.96 3.44 -11.58
N TYR A 98 -11.57 4.39 -12.43
CA TYR A 98 -12.41 4.91 -13.50
C TYR A 98 -11.64 4.97 -14.82
N SER A 99 -12.33 4.64 -15.94
CA SER A 99 -11.81 4.85 -17.30
C SER A 99 -12.97 5.19 -18.24
N GLY A 100 -12.69 5.98 -19.28
CA GLY A 100 -13.62 6.07 -20.41
C GLY A 100 -13.55 4.81 -21.27
N GLU A 101 -14.67 4.37 -21.83
CA GLU A 101 -14.79 3.14 -22.66
C GLU A 101 -13.83 3.12 -23.86
N ILE A 102 -13.58 4.30 -24.45
CA ILE A 102 -12.68 4.46 -25.60
C ILE A 102 -11.37 5.21 -25.22
N ASP A 103 -11.07 5.26 -23.93
CA ASP A 103 -9.85 5.87 -23.42
C ASP A 103 -8.67 4.89 -23.54
N LYS A 104 -7.57 5.34 -24.15
CA LYS A 104 -6.34 4.55 -24.24
C LYS A 104 -5.73 4.22 -22.86
N GLN A 105 -6.06 5.00 -21.83
CA GLN A 105 -5.61 4.78 -20.46
C GLN A 105 -6.42 3.70 -19.72
N MET A 106 -7.47 3.14 -20.32
CA MET A 106 -8.26 2.06 -19.71
C MET A 106 -7.38 0.86 -19.34
N GLN A 107 -6.41 0.54 -20.19
CA GLN A 107 -5.43 -0.55 -19.95
C GLN A 107 -4.69 -0.45 -18.61
N ALA A 108 -4.50 0.73 -18.07
CA ALA A 108 -3.83 0.90 -16.77
C ALA A 108 -4.67 0.37 -15.60
N SER A 109 -5.98 0.59 -15.65
CA SER A 109 -6.91 0.01 -14.67
C SER A 109 -7.01 -1.51 -14.81
N ASP A 110 -6.99 -2.04 -16.04
CA ASP A 110 -7.01 -3.49 -16.29
C ASP A 110 -5.74 -4.16 -15.74
N ILE A 111 -4.56 -3.55 -15.97
CA ILE A 111 -3.29 -4.03 -15.42
C ILE A 111 -3.33 -4.00 -13.88
N MET A 112 -3.80 -2.90 -13.29
CA MET A 112 -3.89 -2.81 -11.83
C MET A 112 -4.84 -3.86 -11.25
N ALA A 113 -5.98 -4.11 -11.90
CA ALA A 113 -6.92 -5.16 -11.51
C ALA A 113 -6.28 -6.57 -11.58
N GLU A 114 -5.47 -6.83 -12.61
CA GLU A 114 -4.73 -8.09 -12.73
C GLU A 114 -3.74 -8.30 -11.57
N PHE A 115 -2.99 -7.25 -11.19
CA PHE A 115 -2.05 -7.33 -10.07
C PHE A 115 -2.76 -7.44 -8.73
N MET A 116 -3.86 -6.72 -8.52
CA MET A 116 -4.69 -6.86 -7.32
C MET A 116 -5.29 -8.26 -7.20
N ALA A 117 -5.74 -8.86 -8.31
CA ALA A 117 -6.27 -10.22 -8.31
C ALA A 117 -5.22 -11.27 -7.88
N LYS A 118 -3.94 -11.09 -8.23
CA LYS A 118 -2.83 -11.95 -7.75
C LYS A 118 -2.64 -11.88 -6.25
N GLU A 119 -3.01 -10.76 -5.63
CA GLU A 119 -2.99 -10.54 -4.18
C GLU A 119 -4.35 -10.89 -3.50
N GLY A 120 -5.28 -11.47 -4.25
CA GLY A 120 -6.60 -11.85 -3.72
C GLY A 120 -7.58 -10.69 -3.56
N LEU A 121 -7.31 -9.55 -4.22
CA LEU A 121 -8.14 -8.35 -4.18
C LEU A 121 -8.94 -8.17 -5.46
N GLU A 122 -10.13 -7.59 -5.35
CA GLU A 122 -10.94 -7.15 -6.48
C GLU A 122 -10.88 -5.63 -6.62
N LEU A 123 -10.73 -5.13 -7.85
CA LEU A 123 -10.76 -3.71 -8.16
C LEU A 123 -12.11 -3.34 -8.80
N PRO A 124 -13.02 -2.65 -8.11
CA PRO A 124 -14.17 -2.02 -8.74
C PRO A 124 -13.71 -1.05 -9.83
N HIS A 125 -14.18 -1.25 -11.08
CA HIS A 125 -13.82 -0.43 -12.22
C HIS A 125 -15.05 0.16 -12.87
N VAL A 126 -15.28 1.45 -12.71
CA VAL A 126 -16.39 2.18 -13.35
C VAL A 126 -15.96 2.64 -14.74
N ILE A 127 -16.70 2.24 -15.76
CA ILE A 127 -16.43 2.57 -17.16
C ILE A 127 -17.44 3.61 -17.63
N GLY A 128 -16.95 4.75 -18.15
CA GLY A 128 -17.78 5.81 -18.73
C GLY A 128 -18.18 5.48 -20.18
N PRO A 129 -19.46 5.20 -20.47
CA PRO A 129 -19.90 4.80 -21.82
C PRO A 129 -19.59 5.86 -22.87
N GLY A 130 -18.97 5.47 -24.00
CA GLY A 130 -18.61 6.35 -25.10
C GLY A 130 -17.62 7.45 -24.76
N MET A 131 -17.03 7.47 -23.57
CA MET A 131 -16.06 8.48 -23.15
C MET A 131 -14.64 8.12 -23.59
N GLY A 132 -13.92 9.12 -24.06
CA GLY A 132 -12.47 9.12 -24.15
C GLY A 132 -11.86 9.55 -22.80
N HIS A 133 -10.78 10.33 -22.87
CA HIS A 133 -10.04 10.78 -21.68
C HIS A 133 -10.77 11.90 -20.90
N LYS A 134 -11.93 11.60 -20.35
CA LYS A 134 -12.73 12.48 -19.49
C LYS A 134 -13.79 11.70 -18.70
N PHE A 135 -14.25 12.24 -17.58
CA PHE A 135 -15.32 11.62 -16.79
C PHE A 135 -16.68 11.67 -17.49
N HIS A 136 -17.41 10.57 -17.42
CA HIS A 136 -18.85 10.53 -17.69
C HIS A 136 -19.62 11.07 -16.47
N PRO A 137 -20.69 11.89 -16.67
CA PRO A 137 -21.44 12.47 -15.55
C PRO A 137 -22.01 11.42 -14.59
N ASP A 138 -22.67 10.38 -15.12
CA ASP A 138 -23.29 9.34 -14.28
C ASP A 138 -22.25 8.49 -13.57
N SER A 139 -21.11 8.20 -14.20
CA SER A 139 -20.00 7.49 -13.57
C SER A 139 -19.40 8.26 -12.38
N LYS A 140 -19.44 9.60 -12.40
CA LYS A 140 -19.07 10.40 -11.23
C LYS A 140 -20.01 10.13 -10.05
N ILE A 141 -21.30 10.04 -10.31
CA ILE A 141 -22.31 9.78 -9.27
C ILE A 141 -22.06 8.40 -8.65
N GLU A 142 -21.84 7.39 -9.47
CA GLU A 142 -21.55 6.02 -9.03
C GLU A 142 -20.28 5.97 -8.14
N ILE A 143 -19.19 6.63 -8.56
CA ILE A 143 -17.96 6.73 -7.78
C ILE A 143 -18.21 7.47 -6.45
N GLU A 144 -18.94 8.59 -6.48
CA GLU A 144 -19.26 9.36 -5.25
C GLU A 144 -20.10 8.52 -4.27
N ASP A 145 -21.04 7.74 -4.76
CA ASP A 145 -21.86 6.89 -3.90
C ASP A 145 -21.05 5.73 -3.31
N TRP A 146 -20.14 5.13 -4.09
CA TRP A 146 -19.21 4.14 -3.55
C TRP A 146 -18.32 4.77 -2.46
N LEU A 147 -17.71 5.92 -2.74
CA LEU A 147 -16.85 6.62 -1.76
C LEU A 147 -17.59 6.97 -0.49
N LYS A 148 -18.83 7.46 -0.57
CA LYS A 148 -19.67 7.74 0.61
C LYS A 148 -19.82 6.51 1.51
N THR A 149 -20.00 5.31 0.92
CA THR A 149 -20.16 4.08 1.69
C THR A 149 -18.88 3.68 2.44
N VAL A 150 -17.70 3.90 1.82
CA VAL A 150 -16.41 3.60 2.44
C VAL A 150 -16.06 4.65 3.48
N VAL A 151 -16.18 5.93 3.15
CA VAL A 151 -15.88 7.06 4.05
C VAL A 151 -16.77 7.04 5.31
N ALA A 152 -18.03 6.60 5.19
CA ALA A 152 -18.91 6.50 6.35
C ALA A 152 -18.39 5.54 7.43
N LYS A 153 -17.66 4.50 7.03
CA LYS A 153 -17.04 3.53 7.94
C LYS A 153 -15.82 4.10 8.67
N GLY A 154 -15.12 5.05 8.02
CA GLY A 154 -13.82 5.53 8.47
C GLY A 154 -12.69 4.53 8.24
N ARG A 155 -11.46 4.99 8.37
CA ARG A 155 -10.25 4.17 8.26
C ARG A 155 -10.07 3.30 9.53
N ASN A 156 -9.71 2.04 9.36
CA ASN A 156 -9.28 1.21 10.48
C ASN A 156 -7.83 1.58 10.87
N LYS A 157 -7.66 2.18 12.04
CA LYS A 157 -6.33 2.59 12.53
C LYS A 157 -5.47 1.43 13.00
N ASN A 158 -6.11 0.42 13.58
CA ASN A 158 -5.45 -0.70 14.25
C ASN A 158 -5.96 -2.02 13.65
N PRO A 159 -5.63 -2.31 12.37
CA PRO A 159 -6.10 -3.52 11.72
C PRO A 159 -5.52 -4.77 12.38
N GLU A 160 -6.35 -5.81 12.53
CA GLU A 160 -5.90 -7.14 12.97
C GLU A 160 -5.11 -7.89 11.89
N GLN A 161 -5.22 -7.43 10.62
CA GLN A 161 -4.52 -8.02 9.49
C GLN A 161 -3.79 -6.94 8.70
N ILE A 162 -2.50 -7.16 8.47
CA ILE A 162 -1.68 -6.31 7.60
C ILE A 162 -1.05 -7.19 6.52
N ARG A 163 -1.12 -6.72 5.27
CA ARG A 163 -0.40 -7.25 4.11
C ARG A 163 0.47 -6.12 3.58
N PHE A 164 1.77 -6.26 3.75
CA PHE A 164 2.69 -5.16 3.46
C PHE A 164 3.81 -5.60 2.52
N THR A 165 3.88 -4.96 1.37
CA THR A 165 4.91 -5.15 0.35
C THR A 165 5.68 -3.85 0.12
N THR A 166 7.01 -3.94 0.09
CA THR A 166 7.89 -2.84 -0.30
C THR A 166 9.12 -3.35 -1.06
N TYR A 167 9.83 -2.44 -1.73
CA TYR A 167 11.09 -2.70 -2.43
C TYR A 167 12.24 -1.84 -1.90
N THR A 168 11.93 -0.96 -0.95
CA THR A 168 12.89 0.02 -0.42
C THR A 168 12.45 0.50 0.96
N LEU A 169 13.41 0.85 1.81
CA LEU A 169 13.12 1.44 3.11
C LEU A 169 12.58 2.89 3.06
N ARG A 170 12.43 3.46 1.85
CA ARG A 170 11.71 4.74 1.68
C ARG A 170 10.23 4.61 2.05
N TYR A 171 9.60 3.49 1.73
CA TYR A 171 8.21 3.16 2.02
C TYR A 171 8.20 1.95 2.92
N ASN A 172 8.60 2.15 4.18
CA ASN A 172 8.91 1.07 5.09
C ASN A 172 7.88 0.89 6.22
N ARG A 173 6.78 1.67 6.21
CA ARG A 173 5.78 1.63 7.28
C ARG A 173 4.39 1.26 6.74
N MET A 174 3.66 0.47 7.54
CA MET A 174 2.25 0.15 7.32
C MET A 174 1.57 -0.03 8.68
N HIS A 175 0.71 0.94 9.07
CA HIS A 175 0.06 0.96 10.39
C HIS A 175 1.07 0.82 11.54
N TRP A 176 0.93 -0.22 12.35
CA TRP A 176 1.77 -0.51 13.50
C TRP A 176 3.05 -1.31 13.18
N LEU A 177 3.33 -1.56 11.90
CA LEU A 177 4.55 -2.24 11.44
C LEU A 177 5.51 -1.28 10.75
N THR A 178 6.82 -1.44 11.03
CA THR A 178 7.89 -0.77 10.31
C THR A 178 8.95 -1.80 9.90
N ILE A 179 9.33 -1.85 8.64
CA ILE A 179 10.45 -2.65 8.14
C ILE A 179 11.72 -1.82 8.29
N ASP A 180 12.65 -2.29 9.12
CA ASP A 180 13.89 -1.56 9.46
C ASP A 180 15.10 -2.09 8.70
N GLY A 181 15.00 -3.28 8.06
CA GLY A 181 16.10 -3.85 7.29
C GLY A 181 15.63 -4.86 6.25
N LEU A 182 16.29 -4.85 5.10
CA LEU A 182 16.06 -5.77 3.98
C LEU A 182 17.28 -6.66 3.77
N GLU A 183 17.08 -7.91 3.29
CA GLU A 183 18.17 -8.77 2.83
C GLU A 183 18.78 -8.22 1.54
N GLU A 184 17.93 -7.80 0.59
CA GLU A 184 18.34 -7.18 -0.67
C GLU A 184 17.38 -6.03 -1.07
N HIS A 185 17.92 -4.83 -1.29
CA HIS A 185 17.14 -3.70 -1.82
C HIS A 185 16.71 -3.96 -3.26
N TRP A 186 15.56 -3.39 -3.65
CA TRP A 186 14.97 -3.51 -4.99
C TRP A 186 14.49 -4.92 -5.35
N GLN A 187 14.42 -5.80 -4.36
CA GLN A 187 13.70 -7.06 -4.41
C GLN A 187 12.43 -6.95 -3.58
N ARG A 188 11.41 -7.72 -3.93
CA ARG A 188 10.15 -7.73 -3.17
C ARG A 188 10.43 -8.14 -1.73
N ALA A 189 10.10 -7.26 -0.81
CA ALA A 189 10.03 -7.54 0.61
C ALA A 189 8.56 -7.58 1.03
N GLN A 190 8.19 -8.59 1.80
CA GLN A 190 6.81 -8.77 2.27
C GLN A 190 6.80 -9.06 3.76
N LEU A 191 5.90 -8.41 4.48
CA LEU A 191 5.60 -8.64 5.88
C LEU A 191 4.09 -8.76 6.04
N ASP A 192 3.62 -9.96 6.32
CA ASP A 192 2.22 -10.23 6.59
C ASP A 192 2.04 -10.50 8.08
N ALA A 193 1.07 -9.85 8.69
CA ALA A 193 0.79 -9.97 10.11
C ALA A 193 -0.70 -10.21 10.34
N ASP A 194 -1.00 -11.18 11.21
CA ASP A 194 -2.35 -11.54 11.63
C ASP A 194 -2.42 -11.59 13.16
N VAL A 195 -3.29 -10.78 13.76
CA VAL A 195 -3.62 -10.87 15.19
C VAL A 195 -4.76 -11.87 15.36
N ILE A 196 -4.47 -12.96 16.07
CA ILE A 196 -5.41 -14.05 16.32
C ILE A 196 -5.88 -13.98 17.77
N ASP A 197 -7.20 -13.93 17.97
CA ASP A 197 -7.82 -13.91 19.30
C ASP A 197 -7.31 -12.79 20.24
N LYS A 198 -6.75 -11.70 19.67
CA LYS A 198 -6.17 -10.55 20.40
C LYS A 198 -5.03 -10.91 21.37
N SER A 199 -4.54 -12.14 21.35
CA SER A 199 -3.47 -12.61 22.22
C SER A 199 -2.28 -13.20 21.48
N LYS A 200 -2.46 -13.49 20.18
CA LYS A 200 -1.45 -14.14 19.33
C LYS A 200 -1.20 -13.32 18.11
N LEU A 201 0.05 -12.99 17.86
CA LEU A 201 0.50 -12.33 16.64
C LEU A 201 1.28 -13.33 15.80
N GLN A 202 0.81 -13.57 14.59
CA GLN A 202 1.50 -14.38 13.59
C GLN A 202 2.05 -13.50 12.50
N ILE A 203 3.35 -13.60 12.23
CA ILE A 203 4.05 -12.82 11.20
C ILE A 203 4.76 -13.78 10.25
N THR A 204 4.65 -13.51 8.96
CA THR A 204 5.46 -14.13 7.91
C THR A 204 6.25 -13.07 7.18
N THR A 205 7.51 -13.37 6.84
CA THR A 205 8.42 -12.43 6.22
C THR A 205 9.09 -13.00 4.98
N GLN A 206 9.38 -12.12 4.04
CA GLN A 206 10.22 -12.40 2.89
C GLN A 206 11.16 -11.23 2.64
N ASN A 207 12.45 -11.49 2.45
CA ASN A 207 13.46 -10.46 2.17
C ASN A 207 13.57 -9.39 3.28
N ILE A 208 13.33 -9.76 4.54
CA ILE A 208 13.37 -8.86 5.69
C ILE A 208 14.38 -9.38 6.70
N THR A 209 15.25 -8.51 7.18
CA THR A 209 16.25 -8.78 8.23
C THR A 209 15.92 -8.14 9.56
N ARG A 210 15.08 -7.09 9.56
CA ARG A 210 14.70 -6.35 10.76
C ARG A 210 13.36 -5.67 10.59
N PHE A 211 12.55 -5.68 11.63
CA PHE A 211 11.31 -4.90 11.68
C PHE A 211 10.95 -4.53 13.11
N SER A 212 10.08 -3.54 13.27
CA SER A 212 9.54 -3.10 14.55
C SER A 212 8.03 -3.06 14.57
N ILE A 213 7.47 -3.19 15.77
CA ILE A 213 6.04 -3.19 16.08
C ILE A 213 5.74 -2.05 17.05
N ASP A 214 4.81 -1.18 16.68
CA ASP A 214 4.20 -0.24 17.63
C ASP A 214 3.14 -0.96 18.46
N LEU A 215 3.52 -1.46 19.63
CA LEU A 215 2.64 -2.20 20.53
C LEU A 215 1.48 -1.35 21.08
N GLN A 216 1.57 -0.02 21.02
CA GLN A 216 0.46 0.86 21.44
C GLN A 216 -0.66 0.89 20.39
N GLN A 217 -0.33 0.65 19.13
CA GLN A 217 -1.28 0.61 18.02
C GLN A 217 -1.61 -0.82 17.57
N CYS A 218 -0.78 -1.80 17.89
CA CYS A 218 -1.05 -3.20 17.62
C CYS A 218 -2.27 -3.66 18.45
N PRO A 219 -3.29 -4.30 17.85
CA PRO A 219 -4.52 -4.67 18.57
C PRO A 219 -4.38 -5.93 19.43
N LEU A 220 -3.20 -6.19 19.98
CA LEU A 220 -3.02 -7.18 21.04
C LEU A 220 -3.64 -6.70 22.35
N ASN A 221 -4.16 -7.62 23.14
CA ASN A 221 -4.76 -7.31 24.43
C ASN A 221 -3.80 -7.68 25.57
N SER A 222 -3.26 -6.67 26.24
CA SER A 222 -2.28 -6.80 27.33
C SER A 222 -2.77 -7.60 28.55
N ASP A 223 -4.07 -7.90 28.65
CA ASP A 223 -4.64 -8.67 29.77
C ASP A 223 -4.45 -10.20 29.60
N ASN A 224 -3.98 -10.66 28.43
CA ASN A 224 -3.76 -12.06 28.12
C ASN A 224 -2.25 -12.38 28.02
N GLU A 225 -1.91 -13.66 28.16
CA GLU A 225 -0.56 -14.16 27.88
C GLU A 225 -0.29 -14.00 26.38
N GLU A 226 0.43 -12.92 26.01
CA GLU A 226 0.70 -12.58 24.62
C GLU A 226 1.82 -13.44 24.05
N SER A 227 1.66 -13.86 22.81
CA SER A 227 2.67 -14.61 22.08
C SER A 227 2.83 -14.15 20.66
N ILE A 228 4.05 -14.20 20.14
CA ILE A 228 4.35 -13.92 18.74
C ILE A 228 4.99 -15.13 18.08
N THR A 229 4.59 -15.38 16.84
CA THR A 229 5.23 -16.39 15.97
C THR A 229 5.69 -15.67 14.70
N ILE A 230 7.01 -15.73 14.41
CA ILE A 230 7.61 -15.12 13.22
C ILE A 230 8.23 -16.26 12.38
N ASP A 231 7.78 -16.45 11.15
CA ASP A 231 8.24 -17.50 10.23
C ASP A 231 8.22 -18.91 10.89
N GLY A 232 7.21 -19.16 11.74
CA GLY A 232 7.07 -20.42 12.49
C GLY A 232 7.87 -20.50 13.80
N GLN A 233 8.68 -19.48 14.14
CA GLN A 233 9.47 -19.43 15.37
C GLN A 233 8.68 -18.70 16.46
N HIS A 234 8.49 -19.33 17.62
CA HIS A 234 7.85 -18.73 18.78
C HIS A 234 8.83 -17.85 19.55
N LEU A 235 8.43 -16.62 19.86
CA LEU A 235 9.23 -15.61 20.53
C LEU A 235 8.42 -14.88 21.62
N ALA A 236 9.12 -14.23 22.53
CA ALA A 236 8.49 -13.27 23.41
C ALA A 236 8.06 -12.01 22.65
N VAL A 237 6.95 -11.40 23.04
CA VAL A 237 6.50 -10.13 22.44
C VAL A 237 7.50 -9.04 22.76
N SER A 238 7.92 -8.32 21.75
CA SER A 238 8.88 -7.21 21.81
C SER A 238 8.53 -6.17 20.77
N THR A 239 9.12 -5.00 20.89
CA THR A 239 8.95 -3.92 19.90
C THR A 239 9.85 -4.06 18.68
N HIS A 240 10.98 -4.78 18.78
CA HIS A 240 11.96 -4.90 17.69
C HIS A 240 12.43 -6.34 17.53
N TYR A 241 12.59 -6.74 16.27
CA TYR A 241 13.07 -8.07 15.88
C TYR A 241 14.16 -7.98 14.82
N VAL A 242 15.16 -8.85 14.95
CA VAL A 242 16.27 -8.98 14.01
C VAL A 242 16.46 -10.44 13.62
N LYS A 243 16.73 -10.69 12.34
CA LYS A 243 17.03 -12.01 11.78
C LYS A 243 18.53 -12.16 11.61
N SER A 244 19.10 -13.18 12.22
CA SER A 244 20.53 -13.50 12.09
C SER A 244 20.68 -15.00 11.86
N ASN A 245 21.45 -15.37 10.84
CA ASN A 245 21.67 -16.78 10.45
C ASN A 245 20.35 -17.57 10.27
N GLY A 246 19.32 -16.92 9.73
CA GLY A 246 18.01 -17.52 9.49
C GLY A 246 17.08 -17.63 10.70
N ALA A 247 17.51 -17.20 11.89
CA ALA A 247 16.72 -17.19 13.11
C ALA A 247 16.35 -15.77 13.54
N TRP A 248 15.12 -15.59 14.04
CA TRP A 248 14.64 -14.34 14.61
C TRP A 248 14.97 -14.23 16.09
N ALA A 249 15.30 -13.05 16.55
CA ALA A 249 15.46 -12.72 17.98
C ALA A 249 14.89 -11.33 18.26
N SER A 250 14.39 -11.12 19.49
CA SER A 250 14.08 -9.78 19.96
C SER A 250 15.37 -8.98 20.18
N CYS A 251 15.34 -7.68 19.89
CA CYS A 251 16.45 -6.77 20.13
C CYS A 251 15.95 -5.45 20.72
N THR A 252 16.86 -4.59 21.13
CA THR A 252 16.56 -3.25 21.60
C THR A 252 16.78 -2.24 20.48
N GLU A 253 16.18 -1.05 20.60
CA GLU A 253 16.35 0.03 19.63
C GLU A 253 17.82 0.44 19.44
N THR A 254 18.64 0.29 20.48
CA THR A 254 20.07 0.63 20.49
C THR A 254 20.97 -0.33 19.71
N ASP A 255 20.48 -1.52 19.37
CA ASP A 255 21.20 -2.48 18.51
C ASP A 255 21.20 -2.07 17.01
N ASN A 256 20.77 -0.83 16.72
CA ASN A 256 20.64 -0.26 15.37
C ASN A 256 21.96 0.27 14.76
N SER A 257 23.10 0.17 15.45
CA SER A 257 24.38 0.74 14.99
C SER A 257 25.44 -0.33 14.73
N SER A 258 25.27 -1.07 13.64
CA SER A 258 26.38 -1.83 13.06
C SER A 258 26.11 -2.13 11.57
#